data_c0d4169ba1f82d19a85e44bd53b145b4
#
_entry.id   c0d4169ba1f82d19a85e44bd53b145b4
#
_cell.length_a   1.000
_cell.length_b   1.000
_cell.length_c   1.000
_cell.angle_alpha   90.00
_cell.angle_beta   90.00
_cell.angle_gamma   90.00
#
_symmetry.space_group_name_H-M   'P 1'
#
loop_
_entity.id
_entity.type
_entity.pdbx_description
1 polymer ?
#
loop_
_entity_poly.entity_id
_entity_poly.type
_entity_poly.pdbx_seq_one_letter_code
_entity_poly.pdbx_strand_id
1 'polypeptide(L)'
;MTYEIIFSDIALTQLKKLEHKIQERIIKSLERIRIRPEAYVTKLVGDPGYRLRVGDYRVIMDIDKEKLHILIIKISHRKNIYK
;
A
#
# COMPACT_ATOMS: atom_id res chain seq x y z
N MET A 1 -7.21 -17.81 -3.05
CA MET A 1 -6.08 -17.40 -3.91
C MET A 1 -5.39 -16.20 -3.31
N THR A 2 -4.09 -16.13 -3.47
CA THR A 2 -3.29 -15.11 -2.79
C THR A 2 -2.70 -14.14 -3.81
N TYR A 3 -2.86 -12.84 -3.55
CA TYR A 3 -2.29 -11.80 -4.40
C TYR A 3 -0.79 -11.69 -4.17
N GLU A 4 -0.07 -11.26 -5.19
CA GLU A 4 1.36 -10.98 -5.10
C GLU A 4 1.56 -9.48 -4.93
N ILE A 5 2.41 -9.10 -3.97
CA ILE A 5 2.73 -7.70 -3.71
C ILE A 5 3.90 -7.30 -4.59
N ILE A 6 3.70 -6.23 -5.37
CA ILE A 6 4.73 -5.69 -6.26
C ILE A 6 4.90 -4.22 -5.92
N PHE A 7 6.13 -3.81 -5.62
CA PHE A 7 6.43 -2.42 -5.31
C PHE A 7 6.91 -1.67 -6.55
N SER A 8 6.37 -0.47 -6.78
CA SER A 8 6.95 0.44 -7.74
C SER A 8 8.32 0.90 -7.23
N ASP A 9 9.15 1.43 -8.11
CA ASP A 9 10.46 1.94 -7.71
C ASP A 9 10.33 3.06 -6.68
N ILE A 10 9.34 3.93 -6.88
CA ILE A 10 9.06 5.03 -5.94
C ILE A 10 8.67 4.50 -4.58
N ALA A 11 7.74 3.55 -4.54
CA ALA A 11 7.27 2.99 -3.28
C ALA A 11 8.40 2.26 -2.53
N LEU A 12 9.23 1.53 -3.24
CA LEU A 12 10.33 0.82 -2.62
C LEU A 12 11.35 1.78 -2.02
N THR A 13 11.67 2.86 -2.74
CA THR A 13 12.56 3.90 -2.25
C THR A 13 11.99 4.56 -0.99
N GLN A 14 10.70 4.87 -1.02
CA GLN A 14 10.02 5.47 0.13
C GLN A 14 10.04 4.54 1.34
N LEU A 15 9.76 3.26 1.12
CA LEU A 15 9.77 2.27 2.19
C LEU A 15 11.15 2.18 2.86
N LYS A 16 12.19 2.14 2.06
CA LYS A 16 13.57 2.01 2.57
C LYS A 16 14.03 3.20 3.42
N LYS A 17 13.42 4.36 3.23
CA LYS A 17 13.74 5.56 4.01
C LYS A 17 13.07 5.60 5.38
N LEU A 18 12.13 4.71 5.62
CA LEU A 18 11.39 4.70 6.89
C LEU A 18 12.17 3.94 7.96
N GLU A 19 11.84 4.23 9.21
CA GLU A 19 12.40 3.48 10.34
C GLU A 19 12.05 2.00 10.19
N HIS A 20 12.93 1.14 10.66
CA HIS A 20 12.76 -0.30 10.53
C HIS A 20 11.43 -0.80 11.11
N LYS A 21 11.02 -0.27 12.25
CA LYS A 21 9.73 -0.62 12.85
C LYS A 21 8.55 -0.30 11.93
N ILE A 22 8.62 0.84 11.26
CA ILE A 22 7.56 1.27 10.35
C ILE A 22 7.55 0.39 9.10
N GLN A 23 8.72 0.07 8.58
CA GLN A 23 8.84 -0.84 7.45
C GLN A 23 8.18 -2.18 7.77
N GLU A 24 8.50 -2.76 8.91
CA GLU A 24 7.91 -4.03 9.33
C GLU A 24 6.40 -3.96 9.44
N ARG A 25 5.90 -2.88 10.02
CA ARG A 25 4.46 -2.69 10.20
C ARG A 25 3.74 -2.61 8.86
N ILE A 26 4.30 -1.89 7.92
CA ILE A 26 3.72 -1.77 6.58
C ILE A 26 3.75 -3.13 5.88
N ILE A 27 4.87 -3.82 5.92
CA ILE A 27 5.00 -5.12 5.28
C ILE A 27 4.02 -6.13 5.87
N LYS A 28 3.88 -6.17 7.18
CA LYS A 28 2.92 -7.06 7.83
C LYS A 28 1.48 -6.76 7.42
N SER A 29 1.15 -5.47 7.30
CA SER A 29 -0.18 -5.06 6.86
C SER A 29 -0.43 -5.50 5.42
N LEU A 30 0.57 -5.34 4.54
CA LEU A 30 0.46 -5.78 3.15
C LEU A 30 0.32 -7.29 3.04
N GLU A 31 1.05 -8.04 3.86
CA GLU A 31 0.90 -9.50 3.88
C GLU A 31 -0.51 -9.91 4.27
N ARG A 32 -1.11 -9.19 5.20
CA ARG A 32 -2.47 -9.48 5.66
C ARG A 32 -3.50 -9.30 4.56
N ILE A 33 -3.36 -8.29 3.73
CA ILE A 33 -4.38 -8.01 2.71
C ILE A 33 -4.28 -8.89 1.47
N ARG A 34 -3.26 -9.73 1.36
CA ARG A 34 -3.02 -10.53 0.15
C ARG A 34 -4.14 -11.51 -0.17
N ILE A 35 -4.88 -11.96 0.82
CA ILE A 35 -5.96 -12.92 0.61
C ILE A 35 -7.23 -12.22 0.13
N ARG A 36 -7.56 -11.09 0.73
CA ARG A 36 -8.77 -10.35 0.40
C ARG A 36 -8.51 -8.85 0.51
N PRO A 37 -7.83 -8.27 -0.47
CA PRO A 37 -7.45 -6.85 -0.35
C PRO A 37 -8.62 -5.89 -0.20
N GLU A 38 -9.74 -6.14 -0.87
CA GLU A 38 -10.89 -5.24 -0.81
C GLU A 38 -11.47 -5.07 0.60
N ALA A 39 -11.21 -6.04 1.48
CA ALA A 39 -11.72 -5.97 2.86
C ALA A 39 -10.99 -4.94 3.72
N TYR A 40 -9.81 -4.50 3.29
CA TYR A 40 -8.93 -3.65 4.12
C TYR A 40 -8.66 -2.28 3.50
N VAL A 41 -8.92 -2.11 2.21
CA VAL A 41 -8.56 -0.87 1.52
C VAL A 41 -9.79 -0.03 1.24
N THR A 42 -9.56 1.27 1.03
CA THR A 42 -10.60 2.22 0.65
C THR A 42 -10.32 2.71 -0.76
N LYS A 43 -11.35 2.73 -1.60
CA LYS A 43 -11.18 3.23 -2.96
C LYS A 43 -10.96 4.73 -2.95
N LEU A 44 -10.01 5.21 -3.75
CA LEU A 44 -9.74 6.63 -3.86
C LEU A 44 -10.88 7.36 -4.58
N VAL A 45 -11.18 8.56 -4.11
CA VAL A 45 -12.19 9.40 -4.75
C VAL A 45 -11.55 10.15 -5.91
N GLY A 46 -12.10 9.98 -7.10
CA GLY A 46 -11.60 10.67 -8.29
C GLY A 46 -10.41 10.03 -8.97
N ASP A 47 -9.81 9.01 -8.39
CA ASP A 47 -8.66 8.31 -8.95
C ASP A 47 -8.89 6.81 -8.97
N PRO A 48 -8.34 6.10 -9.96
CA PRO A 48 -8.45 4.64 -10.03
C PRO A 48 -7.41 3.98 -9.13
N GLY A 49 -7.61 3.87 -7.90
CA GLY A 49 -6.67 3.23 -7.00
C GLY A 49 -7.28 3.04 -5.64
N TYR A 50 -6.49 2.52 -4.73
CA TYR A 50 -6.94 2.19 -3.39
C TYR A 50 -5.93 2.69 -2.36
N ARG A 51 -6.42 2.90 -1.16
CA ARG A 51 -5.61 3.37 -0.05
C ARG A 51 -5.70 2.40 1.12
N LEU A 52 -4.56 2.07 1.68
CA LEU A 52 -4.47 1.33 2.93
C LEU A 52 -3.82 2.24 3.97
N ARG A 53 -4.49 2.39 5.10
CA ARG A 53 -3.94 3.17 6.19
C ARG A 53 -3.16 2.27 7.15
N VAL A 54 -1.90 2.63 7.40
CA VAL A 54 -1.04 1.92 8.34
C VAL A 54 -0.46 2.95 9.31
N GLY A 55 -1.08 3.09 10.48
CA GLY A 55 -0.69 4.13 11.43
C GLY A 55 -0.83 5.51 10.83
N ASP A 56 0.25 6.28 10.82
CA ASP A 56 0.29 7.61 10.24
C ASP A 56 0.67 7.61 8.76
N TYR A 57 0.76 6.45 8.16
CA TYR A 57 1.16 6.31 6.76
C TYR A 57 0.00 5.87 5.90
N ARG A 58 0.04 6.26 4.63
CA ARG A 58 -0.93 5.83 3.63
C ARG A 58 -0.19 5.13 2.51
N VAL A 59 -0.68 3.96 2.18
CA VAL A 59 -0.13 3.16 1.09
C VAL A 59 -1.12 3.21 -0.05
N ILE A 60 -0.70 3.77 -1.17
CA ILE A 60 -1.53 3.87 -2.38
C ILE A 60 -1.18 2.70 -3.28
N MET A 61 -2.19 2.01 -3.75
CA MET A 61 -1.99 0.78 -4.53
C MET A 61 -3.02 0.64 -5.62
N ASP A 62 -2.71 -0.20 -6.58
CA ASP A 62 -3.65 -0.67 -7.58
C ASP A 62 -3.82 -2.17 -7.38
N ILE A 63 -5.01 -2.68 -7.69
CA ILE A 63 -5.33 -4.09 -7.51
C ILE A 63 -5.77 -4.68 -8.84
N ASP A 64 -5.02 -5.64 -9.34
CA ASP A 64 -5.34 -6.35 -10.57
C ASP A 64 -5.90 -7.72 -10.20
N LYS A 65 -7.20 -7.85 -10.32
CA LYS A 65 -7.91 -9.08 -9.93
C LYS A 65 -7.70 -10.24 -10.90
N GLU A 66 -7.40 -9.93 -12.14
CA GLU A 66 -7.13 -10.97 -13.12
C GLU A 66 -5.78 -11.63 -12.91
N LYS A 67 -4.76 -10.81 -12.70
CA LYS A 67 -3.40 -11.30 -12.46
C LYS A 67 -3.10 -11.59 -11.00
N LEU A 68 -4.00 -11.24 -10.11
CA LEU A 68 -3.83 -11.35 -8.66
C LEU A 68 -2.58 -10.60 -8.19
N HIS A 69 -2.46 -9.36 -8.64
CA HIS A 69 -1.35 -8.47 -8.27
C HIS A 69 -1.87 -7.28 -7.47
N ILE A 70 -1.11 -6.91 -6.46
CA ILE A 70 -1.29 -5.65 -5.74
C ILE A 70 -0.06 -4.83 -6.00
N LEU A 71 -0.20 -3.77 -6.80
CA LEU A 71 0.91 -2.89 -7.14
C LEU A 71 0.94 -1.73 -6.14
N ILE A 72 2.00 -1.65 -5.35
CA ILE A 72 2.19 -0.55 -4.40
C ILE A 72 2.79 0.62 -5.15
N ILE A 73 2.01 1.69 -5.29
CA ILE A 73 2.38 2.84 -6.10
C ILE A 73 3.22 3.84 -5.33
N LYS A 74 2.78 4.17 -4.11
CA LYS A 74 3.54 5.09 -3.26
C LYS A 74 3.16 4.93 -1.80
N ILE A 75 4.06 5.35 -0.93
CA ILE A 75 3.87 5.35 0.52
C ILE A 75 4.15 6.79 0.98
N SER A 76 3.21 7.37 1.71
CA SER A 76 3.38 8.73 2.19
C SER A 76 2.94 8.87 3.64
N HIS A 77 3.60 9.78 4.34
CA HIS A 77 3.23 10.12 5.71
C HIS A 77 2.00 11.02 5.67
N ARG A 78 1.14 10.86 6.65
CA ARG A 78 -0.09 11.65 6.76
C ARG A 78 0.14 13.15 6.61
N LYS A 79 1.21 13.68 7.22
CA LYS A 79 1.53 15.10 7.18
C LYS A 79 1.83 15.62 5.77
N ASN A 80 2.32 14.77 4.89
CA ASN A 80 2.71 15.17 3.54
C ASN A 80 1.53 15.28 2.58
N ILE A 81 0.37 14.79 2.98
CA ILE A 81 -0.81 14.76 2.13
C ILE A 81 -1.59 16.07 2.18
N TYR A 82 -1.43 16.82 3.26
CA TYR A 82 -2.17 18.06 3.48
C TYR A 82 -1.40 19.32 3.13
N LYS A 83 -0.33 19.20 2.39
CA LYS A 83 0.40 20.36 1.90
C LYS A 83 -0.18 20.87 0.59
#